data_457f6e229c6d7df6663881934691aeab
#
_entry.id   457f6e229c6d7df6663881934691aeab
#
_cell.length_a   1.000
_cell.length_b   1.000
_cell.length_c   1.000
_cell.angle_alpha   90.00
_cell.angle_beta   90.00
_cell.angle_gamma   90.00
#
_symmetry.space_group_name_H-M   'P 1'
#
loop_
_entity.id
_entity.type
_entity.pdbx_description
1 polymer ?
#
loop_
_entity_poly.entity_id
_entity_poly.type
_entity_poly.pdbx_seq_one_letter_code
_entity_poly.pdbx_strand_id
1 'polypeptide(L)'
;MKYGIIKVKRAFLYEENGVDVVDEVFFGWSVMWEDEGEWIEVWTHYGYRGWMERNLIEEKSREWMEEREKAGNTYVVTRGFADVMRGARVQARMLETLGRGCFVEKMEETENGYCRVKLANGISGFVPEVALRKRLDSDCLLYTSD
;
A
#
# COMPACT_ATOMS: atom_id res chain seq x y z
N MET A 1 11.24 15.97 -7.81
CA MET A 1 10.18 15.17 -7.17
C MET A 1 10.62 13.73 -7.06
N LYS A 2 10.51 13.17 -5.87
CA LYS A 2 10.84 11.76 -5.61
C LYS A 2 9.55 10.98 -5.40
N TYR A 3 9.59 9.69 -5.69
CA TYR A 3 8.43 8.81 -5.64
C TYR A 3 8.75 7.57 -4.83
N GLY A 4 7.75 7.02 -4.17
CA GLY A 4 7.94 5.78 -3.44
C GLY A 4 6.65 5.22 -2.92
N ILE A 5 6.80 4.19 -2.10
CA ILE A 5 5.67 3.51 -1.48
C ILE A 5 5.89 3.43 0.02
N ILE A 6 4.79 3.38 0.75
CA ILE A 6 4.83 3.12 2.19
C ILE A 6 5.25 1.66 2.37
N LYS A 7 6.34 1.43 3.09
CA LYS A 7 6.88 0.07 3.29
C LYS A 7 6.52 -0.56 4.62
N VAL A 8 5.86 0.18 5.50
CA VAL A 8 5.36 -0.35 6.77
C VAL A 8 3.86 -0.59 6.67
N LYS A 9 3.32 -1.45 7.54
CA LYS A 9 1.91 -1.83 7.45
C LYS A 9 0.96 -0.65 7.62
N ARG A 10 1.33 0.27 8.52
CA ARG A 10 0.55 1.47 8.80
C ARG A 10 1.47 2.55 9.36
N ALA A 11 1.23 3.78 8.97
CA ALA A 11 1.92 4.94 9.52
C ALA A 11 0.96 6.12 9.55
N PHE A 12 1.34 7.15 10.30
CA PHE A 12 0.55 8.38 10.38
C PHE A 12 1.24 9.50 9.63
N LEU A 13 0.44 10.37 9.04
CA LEU A 13 0.89 11.67 8.57
C LEU A 13 0.63 12.67 9.69
N TYR A 14 1.55 13.59 9.86
CA TYR A 14 1.49 14.60 10.92
C TYR A 14 1.51 16.01 10.34
N GLU A 15 1.12 16.97 11.15
CA GLU A 15 1.50 18.36 10.90
C GLU A 15 3.03 18.45 11.02
N GLU A 16 3.60 19.55 10.58
CA GLU A 16 5.06 19.75 10.64
C GLU A 16 5.61 19.59 12.04
N ASN A 17 4.83 19.92 13.05
CA ASN A 17 5.25 19.82 14.47
C ASN A 17 5.50 18.37 14.94
N GLY A 18 5.07 17.37 14.19
CA GLY A 18 5.27 15.96 14.52
C GLY A 18 4.38 15.45 15.66
N VAL A 19 3.38 16.21 16.08
CA VAL A 19 2.50 15.87 17.19
C VAL A 19 1.07 15.64 16.73
N ASP A 20 0.52 16.57 15.95
CA ASP A 20 -0.86 16.49 15.51
C ASP A 20 -0.98 15.59 14.28
N VAL A 21 -1.81 14.57 14.38
CA VAL A 21 -2.05 13.61 13.29
C VAL A 21 -3.02 14.21 12.28
N VAL A 22 -2.65 14.16 11.01
CA VAL A 22 -3.48 14.64 9.91
C VAL A 22 -4.23 13.50 9.25
N ASP A 23 -3.56 12.38 9.06
CA ASP A 23 -4.14 11.24 8.35
C ASP A 23 -3.31 9.98 8.63
N GLU A 24 -3.75 8.88 8.04
CA GLU A 24 -3.14 7.57 8.18
C GLU A 24 -2.83 7.02 6.79
N VAL A 25 -1.70 6.33 6.65
CA VAL A 25 -1.29 5.72 5.38
C VAL A 25 -0.95 4.25 5.60
N PHE A 26 -1.10 3.45 4.56
CA PHE A 26 -0.98 2.00 4.65
C PHE A 26 0.03 1.45 3.65
N PHE A 27 0.49 0.23 3.91
CA PHE A 27 1.46 -0.45 3.08
C PHE A 27 1.05 -0.43 1.60
N GLY A 28 2.00 -0.12 0.75
CA GLY A 28 1.81 -0.12 -0.70
C GLY A 28 1.24 1.18 -1.26
N TRP A 29 0.83 2.12 -0.41
CA TRP A 29 0.34 3.41 -0.87
C TRP A 29 1.46 4.22 -1.50
N SER A 30 1.15 4.92 -2.58
CA SER A 30 2.10 5.78 -3.30
C SER A 30 2.20 7.14 -2.63
N VAL A 31 3.43 7.64 -2.53
CA VAL A 31 3.71 8.98 -1.99
C VAL A 31 4.73 9.67 -2.87
N MET A 32 4.73 10.99 -2.79
CA MET A 32 5.70 11.86 -3.48
C MET A 32 6.26 12.86 -2.49
N TRP A 33 7.52 13.27 -2.69
CA TRP A 33 8.14 14.29 -1.85
C TRP A 33 9.26 14.96 -2.61
N GLU A 34 9.68 16.14 -2.13
CA GLU A 34 10.79 16.89 -2.71
C GLU A 34 11.92 17.10 -1.72
N ASP A 35 11.61 17.08 -0.44
CA ASP A 35 12.56 17.40 0.62
C ASP A 35 13.67 16.37 0.75
N GLU A 36 14.79 16.80 1.34
CA GLU A 36 15.83 15.91 1.78
C GLU A 36 15.81 15.89 3.31
N GLY A 37 16.35 14.83 3.89
CA GLY A 37 16.41 14.69 5.34
C GLY A 37 15.51 13.58 5.84
N GLU A 38 15.35 13.52 7.15
CA GLU A 38 14.65 12.42 7.82
C GLU A 38 13.18 12.71 8.08
N TRP A 39 12.82 13.96 8.23
CA TRP A 39 11.44 14.41 8.47
C TRP A 39 11.02 15.21 7.27
N ILE A 40 10.08 14.68 6.51
CA ILE A 40 9.75 15.23 5.19
C ILE A 40 8.25 15.40 5.01
N GLU A 41 7.89 16.42 4.21
CA GLU A 41 6.53 16.60 3.77
C GLU A 41 6.28 15.71 2.55
N VAL A 42 5.19 14.94 2.59
CA VAL A 42 4.83 14.05 1.50
C VAL A 42 3.41 14.32 1.02
N TRP A 43 3.17 13.98 -0.25
CA TRP A 43 1.84 14.00 -0.85
C TRP A 43 1.44 12.56 -1.13
N THR A 44 0.22 12.19 -0.72
CA THR A 44 -0.32 10.86 -0.97
C THR A 44 -0.89 10.79 -2.39
N HIS A 45 -1.22 9.58 -2.84
CA HIS A 45 -1.80 9.36 -4.17
C HIS A 45 -3.15 10.06 -4.36
N TYR A 46 -3.83 10.42 -3.28
CA TYR A 46 -5.11 11.15 -3.33
C TYR A 46 -4.96 12.64 -3.02
N GLY A 47 -3.73 13.15 -3.02
CA GLY A 47 -3.48 14.58 -2.90
C GLY A 47 -3.42 15.14 -1.48
N TYR A 48 -3.59 14.34 -0.46
CA TYR A 48 -3.38 14.78 0.92
C TYR A 48 -1.90 14.90 1.20
N ARG A 49 -1.56 15.84 2.04
CA ARG A 49 -0.17 16.05 2.41
C ARG A 49 -0.03 16.07 3.93
N GLY A 50 1.15 15.70 4.36
CA GLY A 50 1.52 15.73 5.76
C GLY A 50 2.98 15.37 5.90
N TRP A 51 3.46 15.29 7.11
CA TRP A 51 4.86 15.04 7.40
C TRP A 51 5.03 13.63 7.95
N MET A 52 6.12 12.99 7.58
CA MET A 52 6.45 11.66 8.10
C MET A 52 7.95 11.41 8.02
N GLU A 53 8.39 10.35 8.68
CA GLU A 53 9.78 9.94 8.62
C GLU A 53 10.10 9.30 7.28
N ARG A 54 11.22 9.74 6.68
CA ARG A 54 11.69 9.26 5.38
C ARG A 54 11.92 7.73 5.37
N ASN A 55 12.35 7.17 6.49
CA ASN A 55 12.67 5.75 6.57
C ASN A 55 11.46 4.82 6.51
N LEU A 56 10.24 5.36 6.53
CA LEU A 56 9.01 4.58 6.36
C LEU A 56 8.63 4.40 4.90
N ILE A 57 9.41 4.95 3.98
CA ILE A 57 9.14 4.97 2.55
C ILE A 57 10.25 4.24 1.82
N GLU A 58 9.87 3.39 0.86
CA GLU A 58 10.80 2.80 -0.09
C GLU A 58 10.74 3.61 -1.38
N GLU A 59 11.85 4.21 -1.75
CA GLU A 59 11.92 5.01 -2.97
C GLU A 59 11.82 4.12 -4.21
N LYS A 60 11.04 4.58 -5.19
CA LYS A 60 10.87 3.90 -6.47
C LYS A 60 11.13 4.89 -7.60
N SER A 61 11.52 4.36 -8.76
CA SER A 61 11.70 5.19 -9.93
C SER A 61 10.34 5.66 -10.45
N ARG A 62 10.35 6.76 -11.19
CA ARG A 62 9.14 7.24 -11.84
C ARG A 62 8.56 6.18 -12.79
N GLU A 63 9.44 5.47 -13.50
CA GLU A 63 9.03 4.41 -14.42
C GLU A 63 8.31 3.28 -13.69
N TRP A 64 8.79 2.89 -12.52
CA TRP A 64 8.15 1.86 -11.70
C TRP A 64 6.74 2.28 -11.31
N MET A 65 6.58 3.54 -10.90
CA MET A 65 5.29 4.08 -10.50
C MET A 65 4.32 4.14 -11.69
N GLU A 66 4.81 4.58 -12.84
CA GLU A 66 4.01 4.66 -14.05
C GLU A 66 3.56 3.28 -14.53
N GLU A 67 4.42 2.29 -14.49
CA GLU A 67 4.09 0.92 -14.85
C GLU A 67 3.01 0.34 -13.94
N ARG A 68 3.10 0.60 -12.65
CA ARG A 68 2.12 0.15 -11.67
C ARG A 68 0.73 0.72 -11.99
N GLU A 69 0.66 2.02 -12.24
CA GLU A 69 -0.60 2.67 -12.60
C GLU A 69 -1.13 2.16 -13.93
N LYS A 70 -0.25 1.96 -14.90
CA LYS A 70 -0.61 1.48 -16.22
C LYS A 70 -1.12 0.04 -16.18
N ALA A 71 -0.56 -0.79 -15.32
CA ALA A 71 -0.99 -2.18 -15.18
C ALA A 71 -2.44 -2.28 -14.69
N GLY A 72 -2.90 -1.31 -13.89
CA GLY A 72 -4.29 -1.23 -13.46
C GLY A 72 -4.76 -2.38 -12.58
N ASN A 73 -3.83 -3.09 -11.93
CA ASN A 73 -4.15 -4.27 -11.12
C ASN A 73 -3.92 -4.05 -9.63
N THR A 74 -3.98 -2.80 -9.17
CA THR A 74 -3.87 -2.49 -7.75
C THR A 74 -5.19 -2.79 -7.06
N TYR A 75 -5.12 -3.63 -6.03
CA TYR A 75 -6.26 -4.02 -5.21
C TYR A 75 -6.04 -3.62 -3.77
N VAL A 76 -7.13 -3.48 -3.04
CA VAL A 76 -7.14 -3.02 -1.65
C VAL A 76 -7.59 -4.16 -0.75
N VAL A 77 -6.88 -4.36 0.36
CA VAL A 77 -7.31 -5.30 1.40
C VAL A 77 -8.52 -4.69 2.11
N THR A 78 -9.64 -5.40 2.10
CA THR A 78 -10.91 -4.92 2.65
C THR A 78 -11.26 -5.53 3.99
N ARG A 79 -10.60 -6.62 4.37
CA ARG A 79 -10.80 -7.26 5.68
C ARG A 79 -9.86 -6.66 6.72
N GLY A 80 -10.10 -6.94 7.99
CA GLY A 80 -9.26 -6.47 9.08
C GLY A 80 -7.80 -6.86 8.90
N PHE A 81 -7.58 -8.05 8.34
CA PHE A 81 -6.25 -8.48 7.91
C PHE A 81 -6.38 -9.55 6.82
N ALA A 82 -5.33 -9.75 6.06
CA ALA A 82 -5.22 -10.81 5.07
C ALA A 82 -3.83 -11.41 5.15
N ASP A 83 -3.75 -12.73 5.30
CA ASP A 83 -2.48 -13.44 5.33
C ASP A 83 -2.04 -13.75 3.90
N VAL A 84 -0.81 -13.36 3.58
CA VAL A 84 -0.18 -13.69 2.29
C VAL A 84 0.50 -15.04 2.47
N MET A 85 0.02 -16.05 1.78
CA MET A 85 0.46 -17.43 1.93
C MET A 85 1.39 -17.84 0.80
N ARG A 86 2.29 -18.76 1.08
CA ARG A 86 3.19 -19.29 0.05
C ARG A 86 2.45 -20.10 -1.01
N GLY A 87 1.35 -20.72 -0.64
CA GLY A 87 0.51 -21.49 -1.54
C GLY A 87 -0.96 -21.22 -1.29
N ALA A 88 -1.81 -21.64 -2.22
CA ALA A 88 -3.25 -21.38 -2.19
C ALA A 88 -3.99 -22.35 -1.27
N ARG A 89 -3.62 -22.37 0.01
CA ARG A 89 -4.24 -23.25 1.01
C ARG A 89 -3.97 -22.75 2.42
N VAL A 90 -4.85 -23.08 3.33
CA VAL A 90 -4.78 -22.64 4.73
C VAL A 90 -3.52 -23.12 5.45
N GLN A 91 -3.05 -24.36 5.15
CA GLN A 91 -1.87 -24.93 5.79
C GLN A 91 -0.55 -24.46 5.17
N ALA A 92 -0.60 -23.62 4.13
CA ALA A 92 0.62 -23.14 3.53
C ALA A 92 1.35 -22.20 4.49
N ARG A 93 2.64 -22.01 4.27
CA ARG A 93 3.44 -21.09 5.06
C ARG A 93 2.96 -19.66 4.86
N MET A 94 2.76 -18.95 5.96
CA MET A 94 2.43 -17.52 5.91
C MET A 94 3.71 -16.71 5.66
N LEU A 95 3.66 -15.82 4.68
CA LEU A 95 4.79 -14.97 4.33
C LEU A 95 4.68 -13.58 4.94
N GLU A 96 3.46 -13.05 5.03
CA GLU A 96 3.20 -11.71 5.52
C GLU A 96 1.73 -11.60 5.92
N THR A 97 1.41 -10.65 6.79
CA THR A 97 0.02 -10.31 7.12
C THR A 97 -0.19 -8.85 6.79
N LEU A 98 -1.23 -8.54 6.04
CA LEU A 98 -1.58 -7.17 5.65
C LEU A 98 -2.89 -6.76 6.32
N GLY A 99 -2.92 -5.52 6.78
CA GLY A 99 -4.13 -4.95 7.35
C GLY A 99 -5.04 -4.32 6.29
N ARG A 100 -6.25 -3.95 6.73
CA ARG A 100 -7.20 -3.23 5.89
C ARG A 100 -6.58 -1.95 5.35
N GLY A 101 -6.83 -1.68 4.08
CA GLY A 101 -6.35 -0.48 3.41
C GLY A 101 -5.04 -0.65 2.66
N CYS A 102 -4.29 -1.73 2.91
CA CYS A 102 -3.04 -1.99 2.19
C CYS A 102 -3.31 -2.24 0.71
N PHE A 103 -2.37 -1.80 -0.15
CA PHE A 103 -2.45 -2.03 -1.59
C PHE A 103 -1.57 -3.20 -1.98
N VAL A 104 -2.08 -4.03 -2.89
CA VAL A 104 -1.35 -5.15 -3.50
C VAL A 104 -1.62 -5.16 -4.99
N GLU A 105 -0.73 -5.79 -5.76
CA GLU A 105 -0.99 -6.06 -7.18
C GLU A 105 -1.58 -7.46 -7.29
N LYS A 106 -2.81 -7.55 -7.81
CA LYS A 106 -3.48 -8.83 -8.02
C LYS A 106 -3.11 -9.37 -9.40
N MET A 107 -2.61 -10.60 -9.42
CA MET A 107 -2.32 -11.33 -10.64
C MET A 107 -3.54 -12.14 -11.08
N GLU A 108 -3.50 -12.67 -12.30
CA GLU A 108 -4.62 -13.43 -12.86
C GLU A 108 -4.72 -14.84 -12.26
N GLU A 109 -3.63 -15.36 -11.71
CA GLU A 109 -3.59 -16.72 -11.18
C GLU A 109 -4.50 -16.86 -9.96
N THR A 110 -5.44 -17.80 -10.05
CA THR A 110 -6.35 -18.11 -8.95
C THR A 110 -6.38 -19.61 -8.72
N GLU A 111 -6.54 -20.01 -7.45
CA GLU A 111 -6.58 -21.43 -7.06
C GLU A 111 -7.26 -21.55 -5.70
N ASN A 112 -8.22 -22.45 -5.58
CA ASN A 112 -8.89 -22.73 -4.29
C ASN A 112 -9.47 -21.51 -3.59
N GLY A 113 -9.95 -20.51 -4.35
CA GLY A 113 -10.49 -19.27 -3.78
C GLY A 113 -9.41 -18.28 -3.36
N TYR A 114 -8.15 -18.57 -3.64
CA TYR A 114 -7.03 -17.67 -3.44
C TYR A 114 -6.63 -17.06 -4.77
N CYS A 115 -6.08 -15.86 -4.73
CA CYS A 115 -5.46 -15.25 -5.89
C CYS A 115 -4.01 -14.90 -5.58
N ARG A 116 -3.17 -14.95 -6.61
CA ARG A 116 -1.79 -14.56 -6.47
C ARG A 116 -1.68 -13.04 -6.40
N VAL A 117 -0.86 -12.58 -5.48
CA VAL A 117 -0.59 -11.14 -5.35
C VAL A 117 0.91 -10.90 -5.31
N LYS A 118 1.29 -9.71 -5.73
CA LYS A 118 2.65 -9.22 -5.61
C LYS A 118 2.63 -7.97 -4.76
N LEU A 119 3.44 -7.97 -3.71
CA LEU A 119 3.57 -6.83 -2.82
C LEU A 119 4.59 -5.85 -3.38
N ALA A 120 4.47 -4.60 -3.00
CA ALA A 120 5.38 -3.56 -3.48
C ALA A 120 6.83 -3.79 -3.04
N ASN A 121 7.05 -4.59 -2.00
CA ASN A 121 8.38 -4.97 -1.54
C ASN A 121 8.95 -6.21 -2.27
N GLY A 122 8.24 -6.73 -3.27
CA GLY A 122 8.70 -7.85 -4.07
C GLY A 122 8.23 -9.24 -3.60
N ILE A 123 7.64 -9.33 -2.40
CA ILE A 123 7.08 -10.60 -1.93
C ILE A 123 5.88 -10.97 -2.80
N SER A 124 5.81 -12.24 -3.20
CA SER A 124 4.70 -12.77 -3.99
C SER A 124 4.09 -13.96 -3.26
N GLY A 125 2.78 -14.03 -3.24
CA GLY A 125 2.09 -15.12 -2.54
C GLY A 125 0.61 -15.13 -2.87
N PHE A 126 -0.17 -15.83 -2.04
CA PHE A 126 -1.61 -16.01 -2.27
C PHE A 126 -2.41 -15.46 -1.09
N VAL A 127 -3.50 -14.77 -1.41
CA VAL A 127 -4.46 -14.29 -0.40
C VAL A 127 -5.86 -14.74 -0.81
N PRO A 128 -6.79 -14.88 0.16
CA PRO A 128 -8.18 -15.15 -0.19
C PRO A 128 -8.71 -14.05 -1.09
N GLU A 129 -9.26 -14.43 -2.22
CA GLU A 129 -9.75 -13.46 -3.21
C GLU A 129 -10.82 -12.54 -2.62
N VAL A 130 -11.64 -13.07 -1.71
CA VAL A 130 -12.71 -12.31 -1.06
C VAL A 130 -12.18 -11.21 -0.13
N ALA A 131 -10.90 -11.23 0.21
CA ALA A 131 -10.30 -10.22 1.08
C ALA A 131 -9.87 -8.97 0.30
N LEU A 132 -10.02 -8.97 -1.03
CA LEU A 132 -9.56 -7.89 -1.89
C LEU A 132 -10.72 -7.29 -2.70
N ARG A 133 -10.58 -6.02 -3.04
CA ARG A 133 -11.37 -5.40 -4.09
C ARG A 133 -10.47 -4.50 -4.93
N LYS A 134 -10.86 -4.27 -6.17
CA LYS A 134 -10.08 -3.41 -7.06
C LYS A 134 -10.05 -1.98 -6.52
N ARG A 135 -8.89 -1.35 -6.58
CA ARG A 135 -8.74 0.07 -6.24
C ARG A 135 -9.55 0.91 -7.23
N LEU A 136 -10.33 1.85 -6.68
CA LEU A 136 -11.09 2.81 -7.48
C LEU A 136 -10.49 4.19 -7.28
N ASP A 137 -10.73 5.10 -8.22
CA ASP A 137 -10.28 6.49 -8.08
C ASP A 137 -10.86 7.14 -6.84
N SER A 138 -12.03 6.68 -6.40
CA SER A 138 -12.71 7.18 -5.21
C SER A 138 -12.15 6.62 -3.90
N ASP A 139 -11.20 5.70 -3.93
CA ASP A 139 -10.64 5.11 -2.70
C ASP A 139 -10.02 6.17 -1.80
N CYS A 140 -9.48 7.21 -2.38
CA CYS A 140 -8.98 8.34 -1.61
C CYS A 140 -10.07 8.97 -0.74
N LEU A 141 -11.29 9.02 -1.23
CA LEU A 141 -12.42 9.60 -0.49
C LEU A 141 -12.88 8.72 0.66
N LEU A 142 -12.74 7.39 0.52
CA LEU A 142 -13.14 6.44 1.56
C LEU A 142 -12.29 6.60 2.82
N TYR A 143 -11.05 7.02 2.67
CA TYR A 143 -10.12 7.14 3.79
C TYR A 143 -10.02 8.55 4.36
N THR A 144 -10.57 9.53 3.67
CA THR A 144 -10.44 10.93 4.05
C THR A 144 -11.74 11.62 4.44
N SER A 145 -12.88 11.02 4.12
CA SER A 145 -14.18 11.62 4.34
C SER A 145 -14.81 11.26 5.68
N ASP A 146 -14.17 10.46 6.46
CA ASP A 146 -14.70 10.02 7.77
C ASP A 146 -14.45 11.02 8.89
#